data_525b9901146fa3fbe01f6f9712796f60
#
_entry.id   525b9901146fa3fbe01f6f9712796f60
#
_cell.length_a   1.000
_cell.length_b   1.000
_cell.length_c   1.000
_cell.angle_alpha   90.00
_cell.angle_beta   90.00
_cell.angle_gamma   90.00
#
_symmetry.space_group_name_H-M   'P 1'
#
loop_
_entity.id
_entity.type
_entity.pdbx_description
1 polymer ?
#
loop_
_entity_poly.entity_id
_entity_poly.type
_entity_poly.pdbx_seq_one_letter_code
_entity_poly.pdbx_strand_id
1 'polypeptide(L)'
;MNSEVRGNSIMIGNSASGSNNHEYVMRILSKLDIGSRRVIVPLSYSGKKGYVDHVLQSGKLLLGGNFSPLLDFMPLDEYNRLQSDVSVALFGNWRQEAIGNIIVALYLGAKVFLSHVNPVYEWARSHGLTVY
;
A
#
# COMPACT_ATOMS: atom_id res chain seq x y z
N MET A 1 21.14 -9.49 -5.53
CA MET A 1 21.39 -8.60 -4.43
C MET A 1 20.10 -8.22 -3.72
N ASN A 2 20.19 -7.96 -2.51
CA ASN A 2 19.04 -7.73 -1.68
C ASN A 2 19.00 -6.32 -1.16
N SER A 3 17.91 -5.66 -1.40
CA SER A 3 17.59 -4.48 -0.65
C SER A 3 16.95 -4.94 0.66
N GLU A 4 17.56 -4.62 1.76
CA GLU A 4 16.96 -4.92 3.06
C GLU A 4 15.93 -3.88 3.40
N VAL A 5 14.80 -4.34 3.93
CA VAL A 5 13.80 -3.45 4.51
C VAL A 5 14.37 -2.88 5.79
N ARG A 6 14.46 -1.55 5.88
CA ARG A 6 15.07 -0.86 7.02
C ARG A 6 14.07 -0.39 8.05
N GLY A 7 12.81 -0.28 7.66
CA GLY A 7 11.77 0.22 8.54
C GLY A 7 10.68 -0.80 8.75
N ASN A 8 9.62 -0.36 9.38
CA ASN A 8 8.47 -1.19 9.69
C ASN A 8 7.16 -0.57 9.21
N SER A 9 7.23 0.37 8.29
CA SER A 9 6.02 1.03 7.76
C SER A 9 5.17 0.07 6.96
N ILE A 10 3.87 0.32 6.98
CA ILE A 10 2.88 -0.39 6.19
C ILE A 10 2.42 0.56 5.09
N MET A 11 2.33 0.08 3.85
CA MET A 11 1.81 0.89 2.74
C MET A 11 0.53 0.26 2.21
N ILE A 12 -0.48 1.10 1.95
CA ILE A 12 -1.75 0.68 1.39
C ILE A 12 -1.91 1.30 0.01
N GLY A 13 -2.02 0.45 -1.01
CA GLY A 13 -2.31 0.87 -2.38
C GLY A 13 -1.17 1.62 -3.05
N ASN A 14 -1.50 2.29 -4.15
CA ASN A 14 -0.51 3.02 -4.94
C ASN A 14 -1.03 4.36 -5.49
N SER A 15 -2.31 4.63 -5.37
CA SER A 15 -2.92 5.82 -5.94
C SER A 15 -4.21 6.17 -5.21
N ALA A 16 -4.83 7.27 -5.59
CA ALA A 16 -6.12 7.70 -5.05
C ALA A 16 -7.32 7.08 -5.79
N SER A 17 -7.09 6.13 -6.67
CA SER A 17 -8.19 5.46 -7.36
C SER A 17 -8.99 4.60 -6.37
N GLY A 18 -10.33 4.65 -6.50
CA GLY A 18 -11.22 3.83 -5.66
C GLY A 18 -10.99 2.34 -5.81
N SER A 19 -10.40 1.90 -6.93
CA SER A 19 -10.07 0.49 -7.15
C SER A 19 -9.04 -0.06 -6.18
N ASN A 20 -8.35 0.80 -5.43
CA ASN A 20 -7.44 0.39 -4.35
C ASN A 20 -8.19 -0.15 -3.12
N ASN A 21 -9.49 0.07 -3.02
CA ASN A 21 -10.31 -0.38 -1.90
C ASN A 21 -9.75 0.06 -0.54
N HIS A 22 -9.38 1.33 -0.42
CA HIS A 22 -8.69 1.87 0.75
C HIS A 22 -9.44 1.61 2.05
N GLU A 23 -10.73 1.93 2.10
CA GLU A 23 -11.48 1.78 3.34
C GLU A 23 -11.55 0.32 3.78
N TYR A 24 -11.76 -0.59 2.85
CA TYR A 24 -11.80 -2.02 3.14
C TYR A 24 -10.49 -2.48 3.79
N VAL A 25 -9.36 -2.11 3.19
CA VAL A 25 -8.03 -2.50 3.70
C VAL A 25 -7.75 -1.85 5.06
N MET A 26 -8.06 -0.55 5.20
CA MET A 26 -7.85 0.16 6.46
C MET A 26 -8.73 -0.42 7.58
N ARG A 27 -9.93 -0.85 7.26
CA ARG A 27 -10.84 -1.44 8.23
C ARG A 27 -10.31 -2.78 8.75
N ILE A 28 -9.75 -3.60 7.87
CA ILE A 28 -9.09 -4.84 8.29
C ILE A 28 -7.91 -4.50 9.21
N LEU A 29 -7.06 -3.58 8.77
CA LEU A 29 -5.85 -3.20 9.49
C LEU A 29 -6.17 -2.63 10.88
N SER A 30 -7.27 -1.90 11.01
CA SER A 30 -7.68 -1.28 12.27
C SER A 30 -8.01 -2.30 13.36
N LYS A 31 -8.25 -3.55 13.00
CA LYS A 31 -8.56 -4.63 13.93
C LYS A 31 -7.32 -5.37 14.41
N LEU A 32 -6.15 -5.02 13.90
CA LEU A 32 -4.89 -5.66 14.23
C LEU A 32 -4.06 -4.75 15.11
N ASP A 33 -3.22 -5.35 15.94
CA ASP A 33 -2.26 -4.59 16.74
C ASP A 33 -1.04 -4.28 15.89
N ILE A 34 -0.97 -3.06 15.40
CA ILE A 34 0.16 -2.60 14.59
C ILE A 34 1.11 -1.67 15.38
N GLY A 35 0.83 -1.46 16.65
CA GLY A 35 1.66 -0.60 17.49
C GLY A 35 1.75 0.83 16.97
N SER A 36 2.95 1.37 16.92
CA SER A 36 3.20 2.73 16.42
C SER A 36 3.62 2.77 14.97
N ARG A 37 3.40 1.69 14.21
CA ARG A 37 3.81 1.62 12.81
C ARG A 37 3.08 2.68 11.98
N ARG A 38 3.83 3.31 11.10
CA ARG A 38 3.28 4.29 10.18
C ARG A 38 2.55 3.56 9.05
N VAL A 39 1.32 3.99 8.76
CA VAL A 39 0.53 3.46 7.65
C VAL A 39 0.51 4.51 6.54
N ILE A 40 1.29 4.28 5.51
CA ILE A 40 1.47 5.20 4.38
C ILE A 40 0.40 4.89 3.34
N VAL A 41 -0.37 5.91 2.95
CA VAL A 41 -1.44 5.77 1.97
C VAL A 41 -1.20 6.77 0.83
N PRO A 42 -0.63 6.33 -0.30
CA PRO A 42 -0.41 7.23 -1.44
C PRO A 42 -1.72 7.68 -2.07
N LEU A 43 -1.94 8.99 -2.12
CA LEU A 43 -3.16 9.60 -2.63
C LEU A 43 -2.89 10.78 -3.57
N SER A 44 -1.65 10.94 -4.05
CA SER A 44 -1.26 12.08 -4.87
C SER A 44 -1.56 11.91 -6.34
N TYR A 45 -2.10 10.77 -6.74
CA TYR A 45 -2.27 10.41 -8.14
C TYR A 45 -3.63 9.77 -8.39
N SER A 46 -4.28 10.18 -9.48
CA SER A 46 -5.42 9.47 -10.08
C SER A 46 -6.73 9.44 -9.26
N GLY A 47 -6.98 10.36 -8.38
CA GLY A 47 -8.20 10.35 -7.59
C GLY A 47 -9.07 11.57 -7.81
N LYS A 48 -10.36 11.42 -7.48
CA LYS A 48 -11.29 12.54 -7.40
C LYS A 48 -11.27 13.08 -5.98
N LYS A 49 -11.44 14.41 -5.85
CA LYS A 49 -11.38 15.07 -4.56
C LYS A 49 -12.34 14.46 -3.53
N GLY A 50 -13.57 14.15 -3.93
CA GLY A 50 -14.56 13.57 -3.01
C GLY A 50 -14.11 12.22 -2.46
N TYR A 51 -13.52 11.40 -3.30
CA TYR A 51 -12.99 10.11 -2.85
C TYR A 51 -11.80 10.29 -1.93
N VAL A 52 -10.88 11.20 -2.27
CA VAL A 52 -9.71 11.48 -1.41
C VAL A 52 -10.18 11.96 -0.04
N ASP A 53 -11.14 12.88 0.01
CA ASP A 53 -11.70 13.37 1.27
C ASP A 53 -12.29 12.21 2.10
N HIS A 54 -12.98 11.29 1.45
CA HIS A 54 -13.54 10.12 2.11
C HIS A 54 -12.44 9.24 2.72
N VAL A 55 -11.37 8.98 1.97
CA VAL A 55 -10.24 8.19 2.45
C VAL A 55 -9.56 8.88 3.63
N LEU A 56 -9.41 10.20 3.57
CA LEU A 56 -8.81 10.97 4.67
C LEU A 56 -9.63 10.87 5.95
N GLN A 57 -10.95 10.97 5.84
CA GLN A 57 -11.83 10.81 7.01
C GLN A 57 -11.77 9.40 7.56
N SER A 58 -11.87 8.40 6.70
CA SER A 58 -11.82 7.00 7.12
C SER A 58 -10.49 6.65 7.76
N GLY A 59 -9.40 7.13 7.18
CA GLY A 59 -8.06 6.87 7.71
C GLY A 59 -7.86 7.44 9.10
N LYS A 60 -8.31 8.68 9.33
CA LYS A 60 -8.23 9.28 10.65
C LYS A 60 -9.06 8.51 11.67
N LEU A 61 -10.26 8.10 11.28
CA LEU A 61 -11.16 7.39 12.18
C LEU A 61 -10.66 5.98 12.50
N LEU A 62 -10.19 5.25 11.50
CA LEU A 62 -9.82 3.85 11.64
C LEU A 62 -8.40 3.65 12.18
N LEU A 63 -7.47 4.51 11.80
CA LEU A 63 -6.04 4.34 12.08
C LEU A 63 -5.46 5.40 13.01
N GLY A 64 -6.16 6.50 13.24
CA GLY A 64 -5.72 7.53 14.16
C GLY A 64 -4.33 8.06 13.85
N GLY A 65 -3.46 8.06 14.85
CA GLY A 65 -2.09 8.58 14.73
C GLY A 65 -1.18 7.76 13.82
N ASN A 66 -1.56 6.53 13.48
CA ASN A 66 -0.79 5.71 12.54
C ASN A 66 -1.00 6.14 11.08
N PHE A 67 -2.10 6.83 10.79
CA PHE A 67 -2.45 7.21 9.42
C PHE A 67 -1.53 8.28 8.87
N SER A 68 -0.90 8.01 7.73
CA SER A 68 0.06 8.91 7.08
C SER A 68 -0.24 9.00 5.59
N PRO A 69 -1.22 9.82 5.19
CA PRO A 69 -1.55 9.97 3.77
C PRO A 69 -0.49 10.79 3.03
N LEU A 70 -0.19 10.39 1.79
CA LEU A 70 0.68 11.15 0.90
C LEU A 70 -0.20 11.87 -0.12
N LEU A 71 -0.33 13.19 0.04
CA LEU A 71 -1.23 14.00 -0.79
C LEU A 71 -0.49 14.74 -1.90
N ASP A 72 0.79 15.00 -1.72
CA ASP A 72 1.58 15.79 -2.66
C ASP A 72 2.48 14.89 -3.49
N PHE A 73 2.77 15.35 -4.72
CA PHE A 73 3.71 14.66 -5.58
C PHE A 73 5.09 14.62 -4.92
N MET A 74 5.74 13.48 -4.99
CA MET A 74 7.05 13.25 -4.39
C MET A 74 8.06 12.90 -5.49
N PRO A 75 9.26 13.52 -5.49
CA PRO A 75 10.31 13.11 -6.44
C PRO A 75 10.65 11.63 -6.30
N LEU A 76 11.05 11.01 -7.41
CA LEU A 76 11.23 9.56 -7.47
C LEU A 76 12.23 9.05 -6.44
N ASP A 77 13.36 9.71 -6.27
CA ASP A 77 14.38 9.29 -5.30
C ASP A 77 13.87 9.36 -3.86
N GLU A 78 13.08 10.36 -3.54
CA GLU A 78 12.44 10.50 -2.23
C GLU A 78 11.40 9.41 -2.02
N TYR A 79 10.60 9.12 -3.03
CA TYR A 79 9.60 8.06 -2.96
C TYR A 79 10.27 6.69 -2.81
N ASN A 80 11.37 6.46 -3.49
CA ASN A 80 12.13 5.21 -3.38
C ASN A 80 12.68 5.02 -1.96
N ARG A 81 13.17 6.11 -1.34
CA ARG A 81 13.61 6.03 0.07
C ARG A 81 12.47 5.71 0.99
N LEU A 82 11.31 6.30 0.76
CA LEU A 82 10.11 6.01 1.54
C LEU A 82 9.73 4.54 1.41
N GLN A 83 9.74 4.00 0.19
CA GLN A 83 9.40 2.61 -0.05
C GLN A 83 10.37 1.64 0.63
N SER A 84 11.63 2.01 0.78
CA SER A 84 12.60 1.14 1.45
C SER A 84 12.30 0.98 2.96
N ASP A 85 11.49 1.84 3.54
CA ASP A 85 11.04 1.71 4.92
C ASP A 85 9.77 0.86 5.08
N VAL A 86 9.19 0.43 3.98
CA VAL A 86 7.96 -0.35 3.98
C VAL A 86 8.28 -1.83 4.14
N SER A 87 7.80 -2.44 5.21
CA SER A 87 7.98 -3.88 5.44
C SER A 87 6.76 -4.69 5.00
N VAL A 88 5.61 -4.05 4.89
CA VAL A 88 4.36 -4.69 4.48
C VAL A 88 3.64 -3.79 3.51
N ALA A 89 3.26 -4.33 2.37
CA ALA A 89 2.49 -3.61 1.35
C ALA A 89 1.17 -4.34 1.11
N LEU A 90 0.06 -3.60 1.17
CA LEU A 90 -1.28 -4.14 1.05
C LEU A 90 -1.96 -3.55 -0.19
N PHE A 91 -2.32 -4.40 -1.12
CA PHE A 91 -2.98 -3.98 -2.36
C PHE A 91 -4.38 -4.59 -2.42
N GLY A 92 -5.39 -3.77 -2.18
CA GLY A 92 -6.79 -4.22 -2.16
C GLY A 92 -7.45 -4.31 -3.52
N ASN A 93 -6.70 -4.11 -4.60
CA ASN A 93 -7.23 -4.12 -5.96
C ASN A 93 -7.77 -5.50 -6.35
N TRP A 94 -8.91 -5.51 -7.03
CA TRP A 94 -9.50 -6.73 -7.59
C TRP A 94 -9.14 -6.94 -9.06
N ARG A 95 -8.59 -5.91 -9.70
CA ARG A 95 -8.18 -5.93 -11.09
C ARG A 95 -6.67 -5.92 -11.19
N GLN A 96 -6.16 -6.22 -12.38
CA GLN A 96 -4.73 -6.13 -12.66
C GLN A 96 -4.30 -4.67 -12.68
N GLU A 97 -3.86 -4.19 -11.53
CA GLU A 97 -3.37 -2.82 -11.34
C GLU A 97 -2.15 -2.85 -10.45
N ALA A 98 -1.42 -1.76 -10.43
CA ALA A 98 -0.28 -1.55 -9.54
C ALA A 98 0.84 -2.59 -9.71
N ILE A 99 0.92 -3.28 -10.85
CA ILE A 99 1.92 -4.34 -11.02
C ILE A 99 3.36 -3.83 -10.83
N GLY A 100 3.65 -2.62 -11.32
CA GLY A 100 4.96 -2.01 -11.12
C GLY A 100 5.27 -1.77 -9.64
N ASN A 101 4.28 -1.28 -8.89
CA ASN A 101 4.43 -1.04 -7.46
C ASN A 101 4.58 -2.34 -6.68
N ILE A 102 3.87 -3.39 -7.10
CA ILE A 102 3.98 -4.71 -6.49
C ILE A 102 5.39 -5.27 -6.68
N ILE A 103 5.91 -5.18 -7.89
CA ILE A 103 7.26 -5.67 -8.22
C ILE A 103 8.32 -4.91 -7.42
N VAL A 104 8.20 -3.58 -7.33
CA VAL A 104 9.13 -2.77 -6.54
C VAL A 104 9.07 -3.17 -5.06
N ALA A 105 7.87 -3.36 -4.52
CA ALA A 105 7.72 -3.77 -3.12
C ALA A 105 8.40 -5.12 -2.87
N LEU A 106 8.19 -6.09 -3.76
CA LEU A 106 8.85 -7.39 -3.66
C LEU A 106 10.37 -7.28 -3.76
N TYR A 107 10.85 -6.47 -4.71
CA TYR A 107 12.28 -6.26 -4.90
C TYR A 107 12.94 -5.65 -3.66
N LEU A 108 12.24 -4.73 -3.00
CA LEU A 108 12.75 -4.08 -1.78
C LEU A 108 12.59 -4.95 -0.53
N GLY A 109 11.98 -6.12 -0.65
CA GLY A 109 11.89 -7.06 0.45
C GLY A 109 10.64 -6.94 1.31
N ALA A 110 9.66 -6.16 0.89
CA ALA A 110 8.41 -6.05 1.62
C ALA A 110 7.58 -7.33 1.49
N LYS A 111 6.82 -7.65 2.54
CA LYS A 111 5.82 -8.69 2.48
C LYS A 111 4.57 -8.13 1.80
N VAL A 112 4.21 -8.69 0.67
CA VAL A 112 3.13 -8.18 -0.18
C VAL A 112 1.88 -9.02 -0.04
N PHE A 113 0.77 -8.36 0.30
CA PHE A 113 -0.55 -8.97 0.39
C PHE A 113 -1.40 -8.48 -0.78
N LEU A 114 -2.02 -9.41 -1.49
CA LEU A 114 -2.89 -9.13 -2.63
C LEU A 114 -4.24 -9.80 -2.39
N SER A 115 -5.29 -9.20 -2.94
CA SER A 115 -6.57 -9.90 -3.01
C SER A 115 -6.44 -11.11 -3.94
N HIS A 116 -7.00 -12.25 -3.55
CA HIS A 116 -6.96 -13.47 -4.35
C HIS A 116 -7.72 -13.32 -5.68
N VAL A 117 -8.67 -12.39 -5.75
CA VAL A 117 -9.40 -12.14 -7.00
C VAL A 117 -8.62 -11.27 -7.98
N ASN A 118 -7.53 -10.65 -7.53
CA ASN A 118 -6.64 -9.89 -8.41
C ASN A 118 -5.82 -10.88 -9.25
N PRO A 119 -5.87 -10.82 -10.59
CA PRO A 119 -5.11 -11.74 -11.44
C PRO A 119 -3.60 -11.73 -11.17
N VAL A 120 -3.06 -10.65 -10.64
CA VAL A 120 -1.64 -10.56 -10.29
C VAL A 120 -1.27 -11.57 -9.20
N TYR A 121 -2.20 -11.92 -8.31
CA TYR A 121 -1.94 -12.90 -7.26
C TYR A 121 -1.49 -14.24 -7.85
N GLU A 122 -2.27 -14.79 -8.76
CA GLU A 122 -1.97 -16.09 -9.35
C GLU A 122 -0.77 -16.01 -10.31
N TRP A 123 -0.67 -14.93 -11.07
CA TRP A 123 0.47 -14.69 -11.93
C TRP A 123 1.78 -14.70 -11.13
N ALA A 124 1.82 -13.96 -10.02
CA ALA A 124 3.01 -13.89 -9.18
C ALA A 124 3.38 -15.27 -8.64
N ARG A 125 2.42 -16.00 -8.12
CA ARG A 125 2.67 -17.34 -7.57
C ARG A 125 3.15 -18.31 -8.63
N SER A 126 2.59 -18.25 -9.84
CA SER A 126 3.01 -19.12 -10.94
C SER A 126 4.43 -18.81 -11.41
N HIS A 127 4.95 -17.62 -11.12
CA HIS A 127 6.32 -17.22 -11.45
C HIS A 127 7.28 -17.34 -10.26
N GLY A 128 6.86 -18.03 -9.21
CA GLY A 128 7.72 -18.28 -8.05
C GLY A 128 7.87 -17.09 -7.10
N LEU A 129 7.06 -16.05 -7.26
CA LEU A 129 7.07 -14.91 -6.35
C LEU A 129 6.19 -15.19 -5.14
N THR A 130 6.66 -14.81 -3.96
CA THR A 130 5.91 -15.04 -2.74
C THR A 130 5.03 -13.84 -2.45
N VAL A 131 3.73 -14.04 -2.59
CA VAL A 131 2.69 -13.06 -2.24
C VAL A 131 1.65 -13.75 -1.37
N TYR A 132 0.91 -12.95 -0.61
CA TYR A 132 -0.03 -13.45 0.40
C TYR A 132 -1.45 -13.01 0.15
#